data_7f3d43c41594f686e5c2d6efec5e511a
#
_entry.id   7f3d43c41594f686e5c2d6efec5e511a
#
_cell.length_a   1.000
_cell.length_b   1.000
_cell.length_c   1.000
_cell.angle_alpha   90.00
_cell.angle_beta   90.00
_cell.angle_gamma   90.00
#
_symmetry.space_group_name_H-M   'P 1'
#
loop_
_entity.id
_entity.type
_entity.pdbx_description
1 polymer ?
#
loop_
_entity_poly.entity_id
_entity_poly.type
_entity_poly.pdbx_seq_one_letter_code
_entity_poly.pdbx_strand_id
1 'polypeptide(L)'
;MRSGWRRSRRRLALVAAAVALVAVVGLTLFAAYGGRPSGPVVRVTVPSGATFRVAADSLGRAGLVASPSLFRWYARLTGRDRDIKAGTYLLQHGRSWNSLVNALRAGQGLERRLTIPEGWSLREIVPALARVLDVPVDSVRAAVRDTALVHELDLPTPTLEGYLFPDTYSFAYNTTPRAAVRDMVERFEAVWQPDWTERLQQLAMSRNDIVALASIVEKEAVLPEERPVISAVYHNRLRLGMPLQADPTVQYAIGEHHEHVTFKDLAVQSPYNTYRHPGLPPGPIASPGRASIEAALYPASVPYLYFVARPDGHHEFRTTFKEHTEAKEQIRHAQQPRR
;
A
#
# COMPACT_ATOMS: atom_id res chain seq x y z
N MET A 1 48.46 51.37 41.39
CA MET A 1 47.48 51.43 40.26
C MET A 1 47.14 50.09 39.58
N ARG A 2 47.70 48.93 39.89
CA ARG A 2 47.47 47.64 39.21
C ARG A 2 46.28 46.80 39.75
N SER A 3 45.70 47.12 40.91
CA SER A 3 44.61 46.35 41.52
C SER A 3 43.22 46.64 40.97
N GLY A 4 42.94 47.86 40.46
CA GLY A 4 41.63 48.23 39.95
C GLY A 4 41.32 47.63 38.56
N TRP A 5 42.33 47.43 37.73
CA TRP A 5 42.18 46.87 36.37
C TRP A 5 41.82 45.38 36.34
N ARG A 6 42.39 44.61 37.33
CA ARG A 6 42.01 43.19 37.49
C ARG A 6 40.61 42.97 38.00
N ARG A 7 40.06 43.87 38.84
CA ARG A 7 38.67 43.81 39.33
C ARG A 7 37.66 44.16 38.25
N SER A 8 37.95 45.15 37.40
CA SER A 8 37.11 45.55 36.25
C SER A 8 37.04 44.42 35.22
N ARG A 9 38.15 43.75 34.85
CA ARG A 9 38.16 42.63 33.94
C ARG A 9 37.38 41.42 34.48
N ARG A 10 37.47 41.11 35.80
CA ARG A 10 36.68 40.05 36.43
C ARG A 10 35.17 40.36 36.39
N ARG A 11 34.76 41.62 36.63
CA ARG A 11 33.37 42.06 36.53
C ARG A 11 32.84 41.95 35.10
N LEU A 12 33.59 42.40 34.11
CA LEU A 12 33.24 42.26 32.70
C LEU A 12 33.10 40.78 32.26
N ALA A 13 34.02 39.91 32.75
CA ALA A 13 33.94 38.48 32.44
C ALA A 13 32.72 37.81 33.11
N LEU A 14 32.36 38.24 34.33
CA LEU A 14 31.14 37.73 35.00
C LEU A 14 29.85 38.19 34.31
N VAL A 15 29.78 39.44 33.87
CA VAL A 15 28.64 39.98 33.09
C VAL A 15 28.52 39.28 31.75
N ALA A 16 29.64 39.09 31.03
CA ALA A 16 29.65 38.36 29.75
C ALA A 16 29.20 36.89 29.95
N ALA A 17 29.65 36.23 31.01
CA ALA A 17 29.22 34.87 31.36
C ALA A 17 27.71 34.81 31.72
N ALA A 18 27.20 35.79 32.46
CA ALA A 18 25.78 35.87 32.79
C ALA A 18 24.92 36.10 31.53
N VAL A 19 25.32 36.99 30.64
CA VAL A 19 24.63 37.23 29.35
C VAL A 19 24.66 35.96 28.48
N ALA A 20 25.78 35.27 28.40
CA ALA A 20 25.89 34.03 27.66
C ALA A 20 24.99 32.93 28.25
N LEU A 21 24.93 32.84 29.59
CA LEU A 21 24.04 31.90 30.29
C LEU A 21 22.55 32.20 29.98
N VAL A 22 22.13 33.46 30.06
CA VAL A 22 20.76 33.89 29.74
C VAL A 22 20.43 33.58 28.27
N ALA A 23 21.35 33.84 27.35
CA ALA A 23 21.15 33.52 25.94
C ALA A 23 21.01 31.98 25.70
N VAL A 24 21.84 31.18 26.36
CA VAL A 24 21.75 29.69 26.27
C VAL A 24 20.44 29.22 26.85
N VAL A 25 20.01 29.73 28.02
CA VAL A 25 18.73 29.38 28.62
C VAL A 25 17.57 29.78 27.73
N GLY A 26 17.57 31.01 27.18
CA GLY A 26 16.54 31.48 26.25
C GLY A 26 16.43 30.65 24.99
N LEU A 27 17.56 30.29 24.36
CA LEU A 27 17.62 29.44 23.21
C LEU A 27 17.11 28.01 23.52
N THR A 28 17.49 27.50 24.69
CA THR A 28 17.04 26.17 25.15
C THR A 28 15.53 26.13 25.38
N LEU A 29 14.98 27.16 26.03
CA LEU A 29 13.53 27.28 26.24
C LEU A 29 12.79 27.46 24.92
N PHE A 30 13.31 28.24 24.00
CA PHE A 30 12.73 28.38 22.66
C PHE A 30 12.72 27.04 21.90
N ALA A 31 13.87 26.33 21.89
CA ALA A 31 13.94 25.00 21.27
C ALA A 31 12.99 23.99 21.95
N ALA A 32 12.85 24.08 23.29
CA ALA A 32 12.02 23.17 24.06
C ALA A 32 10.51 23.35 23.80
N TYR A 33 10.05 24.60 23.59
CA TYR A 33 8.62 24.91 23.58
C TYR A 33 8.15 25.71 22.37
N GLY A 34 9.02 26.44 21.66
CA GLY A 34 8.66 27.36 20.59
C GLY A 34 8.50 26.75 19.22
N GLY A 35 8.90 25.49 19.03
CA GLY A 35 8.86 24.83 17.73
C GLY A 35 7.44 24.51 17.24
N ARG A 36 7.19 24.77 15.96
CA ARG A 36 5.96 24.36 15.25
C ARG A 36 6.33 23.43 14.11
N PRO A 37 5.60 22.31 13.91
CA PRO A 37 5.85 21.43 12.77
C PRO A 37 5.78 22.20 11.46
N SER A 38 6.90 22.25 10.74
CA SER A 38 7.03 22.92 9.45
C SER A 38 8.18 22.28 8.66
N GLY A 39 8.05 22.21 7.33
CA GLY A 39 9.10 21.59 6.49
C GLY A 39 8.87 20.10 6.23
N PRO A 40 9.86 19.41 5.63
CA PRO A 40 9.73 18.03 5.20
C PRO A 40 9.58 17.05 6.36
N VAL A 41 8.92 15.93 6.10
CA VAL A 41 8.89 14.77 6.97
C VAL A 41 10.16 13.95 6.72
N VAL A 42 10.86 13.56 7.78
CA VAL A 42 12.07 12.75 7.71
C VAL A 42 11.90 11.45 8.47
N ARG A 43 12.55 10.41 7.96
CA ARG A 43 12.57 9.09 8.59
C ARG A 43 13.70 9.00 9.60
N VAL A 44 13.39 8.59 10.84
CA VAL A 44 14.36 8.41 11.92
C VAL A 44 14.18 7.06 12.57
N THR A 45 15.21 6.24 12.57
CA THR A 45 15.18 4.93 13.21
C THR A 45 15.80 4.99 14.61
N VAL A 46 15.04 4.52 15.61
CA VAL A 46 15.50 4.26 16.99
C VAL A 46 15.59 2.74 17.14
N PRO A 47 16.81 2.17 17.25
CA PRO A 47 17.00 0.72 17.38
C PRO A 47 16.31 0.14 18.61
N SER A 48 15.98 -1.16 18.58
CA SER A 48 15.47 -1.87 19.74
C SER A 48 16.54 -1.89 20.85
N GLY A 49 16.11 -1.62 22.10
CA GLY A 49 17.02 -1.52 23.24
C GLY A 49 17.87 -0.25 23.26
N ALA A 50 17.64 0.70 22.35
CA ALA A 50 18.41 1.94 22.33
C ALA A 50 18.19 2.78 23.60
N THR A 51 19.27 3.37 24.11
CA THR A 51 19.21 4.40 25.14
C THR A 51 18.70 5.73 24.54
N PHE A 52 18.24 6.64 25.39
CA PHE A 52 17.84 7.99 24.95
C PHE A 52 18.99 8.73 24.22
N ARG A 53 20.24 8.43 24.56
CA ARG A 53 21.42 8.95 23.88
C ARG A 53 21.41 8.58 22.39
N VAL A 54 21.19 7.31 22.08
CA VAL A 54 21.14 6.82 20.68
C VAL A 54 19.99 7.46 19.92
N ALA A 55 18.81 7.58 20.54
CA ALA A 55 17.65 8.25 19.94
C ALA A 55 17.94 9.73 19.65
N ALA A 56 18.54 10.47 20.61
CA ALA A 56 18.92 11.86 20.43
C ALA A 56 19.94 12.07 19.29
N ASP A 57 20.93 11.17 19.19
CA ASP A 57 21.93 11.20 18.13
C ASP A 57 21.32 10.87 16.76
N SER A 58 20.31 9.99 16.69
CA SER A 58 19.54 9.70 15.48
C SER A 58 18.71 10.91 15.03
N LEU A 59 18.03 11.61 15.96
CA LEU A 59 17.32 12.85 15.69
C LEU A 59 18.25 13.96 15.21
N GLY A 60 19.45 14.05 15.77
CA GLY A 60 20.47 15.00 15.35
C GLY A 60 20.96 14.76 13.93
N ARG A 61 21.25 13.50 13.57
CA ARG A 61 21.65 13.13 12.21
C ARG A 61 20.55 13.41 11.17
N ALA A 62 19.28 13.29 11.58
CA ALA A 62 18.14 13.63 10.75
C ALA A 62 17.82 15.14 10.69
N GLY A 63 18.59 15.99 11.36
CA GLY A 63 18.39 17.43 11.37
C GLY A 63 17.19 17.93 12.21
N LEU A 64 16.54 17.03 12.97
CA LEU A 64 15.40 17.38 13.83
C LEU A 64 15.82 18.09 15.12
N VAL A 65 17.06 17.86 15.56
CA VAL A 65 17.63 18.43 16.77
C VAL A 65 19.01 18.98 16.44
N ALA A 66 19.18 20.29 16.58
CA ALA A 66 20.45 20.95 16.30
C ALA A 66 21.58 20.58 17.26
N SER A 67 21.26 20.30 18.54
CA SER A 67 22.20 19.89 19.57
C SER A 67 21.70 18.68 20.35
N PRO A 68 22.11 17.45 19.96
CA PRO A 68 21.74 16.23 20.67
C PRO A 68 22.14 16.23 22.15
N SER A 69 23.26 16.88 22.49
CA SER A 69 23.73 16.96 23.87
C SER A 69 22.82 17.81 24.76
N LEU A 70 22.40 18.98 24.28
CA LEU A 70 21.46 19.84 25.02
C LEU A 70 20.07 19.20 25.08
N PHE A 71 19.64 18.51 24.02
CA PHE A 71 18.39 17.77 24.00
C PHE A 71 18.35 16.63 25.04
N ARG A 72 19.46 15.89 25.18
CA ARG A 72 19.61 14.86 26.23
C ARG A 72 19.54 15.46 27.63
N TRP A 73 20.23 16.59 27.83
CA TRP A 73 20.23 17.29 29.10
C TRP A 73 18.82 17.78 29.45
N TYR A 74 18.10 18.38 28.50
CA TYR A 74 16.70 18.75 28.65
C TYR A 74 15.81 17.57 29.04
N ALA A 75 15.91 16.45 28.33
CA ALA A 75 15.11 15.25 28.61
C ALA A 75 15.38 14.70 30.02
N ARG A 76 16.66 14.71 30.45
CA ARG A 76 17.05 14.26 31.80
C ARG A 76 16.51 15.18 32.89
N LEU A 77 16.61 16.49 32.71
CA LEU A 77 16.08 17.48 33.68
C LEU A 77 14.58 17.39 33.83
N THR A 78 13.87 17.10 32.76
CA THR A 78 12.42 16.94 32.75
C THR A 78 11.96 15.53 33.15
N GLY A 79 12.89 14.61 33.48
CA GLY A 79 12.60 13.22 33.85
C GLY A 79 12.00 12.38 32.70
N ARG A 80 12.24 12.78 31.44
CA ARG A 80 11.61 12.17 30.25
C ARG A 80 12.59 11.42 29.35
N ASP A 81 13.78 11.12 29.85
CA ASP A 81 14.83 10.37 29.13
C ASP A 81 14.64 8.85 29.22
N ARG A 82 13.48 8.38 29.69
CA ARG A 82 13.11 6.97 29.85
C ARG A 82 11.88 6.62 29.05
N ASP A 83 11.60 5.34 28.91
CA ASP A 83 10.38 4.78 28.29
C ASP A 83 10.20 5.20 26.81
N ILE A 84 11.31 5.39 26.09
CA ILE A 84 11.26 5.64 24.65
C ILE A 84 10.94 4.35 23.89
N LYS A 85 10.05 4.45 22.93
CA LYS A 85 9.70 3.32 22.07
C LYS A 85 10.69 3.21 20.91
N ALA A 86 11.18 1.99 20.67
CA ALA A 86 12.00 1.68 19.51
C ALA A 86 11.13 1.60 18.24
N GLY A 87 11.71 1.89 17.09
CA GLY A 87 11.04 1.79 15.80
C GLY A 87 11.47 2.87 14.83
N THR A 88 10.88 2.86 13.65
CA THR A 88 11.09 3.89 12.63
C THR A 88 9.99 4.94 12.72
N TYR A 89 10.41 6.19 12.88
CA TYR A 89 9.53 7.35 13.02
C TYR A 89 9.53 8.18 11.74
N LEU A 90 8.36 8.68 11.36
CA LEU A 90 8.18 9.73 10.37
C LEU A 90 7.89 11.04 11.11
N LEU A 91 8.88 11.91 11.22
CA LEU A 91 8.81 13.13 12.01
C LEU A 91 9.04 14.36 11.11
N GLN A 92 8.19 15.36 11.28
CA GLN A 92 8.30 16.62 10.54
C GLN A 92 9.29 17.55 11.23
N HIS A 93 10.09 18.28 10.43
CA HIS A 93 10.97 19.33 10.93
C HIS A 93 10.20 20.43 11.67
N GLY A 94 10.90 21.22 12.47
CA GLY A 94 10.33 22.34 13.23
C GLY A 94 9.61 21.94 14.51
N ARG A 95 9.52 20.67 14.86
CA ARG A 95 8.94 20.23 16.14
C ARG A 95 9.79 20.71 17.32
N SER A 96 9.11 21.15 18.40
CA SER A 96 9.78 21.45 19.67
C SER A 96 10.38 20.20 20.32
N TRP A 97 11.39 20.38 21.17
CA TRP A 97 11.97 19.28 21.93
C TRP A 97 10.97 18.54 22.80
N ASN A 98 10.03 19.29 23.41
CA ASN A 98 8.94 18.72 24.16
C ASN A 98 8.06 17.78 23.30
N SER A 99 7.71 18.23 22.09
CA SER A 99 6.95 17.42 21.11
C SER A 99 7.73 16.18 20.68
N LEU A 100 9.04 16.30 20.42
CA LEU A 100 9.88 15.15 20.03
C LEU A 100 10.01 14.12 21.15
N VAL A 101 10.27 14.55 22.40
CA VAL A 101 10.34 13.63 23.54
C VAL A 101 9.00 12.92 23.78
N ASN A 102 7.90 13.65 23.70
CA ASN A 102 6.56 13.06 23.85
C ASN A 102 6.26 12.07 22.71
N ALA A 103 6.65 12.40 21.47
CA ALA A 103 6.51 11.50 20.33
C ALA A 103 7.28 10.19 20.54
N LEU A 104 8.53 10.24 20.99
CA LEU A 104 9.33 9.05 21.27
C LEU A 104 8.73 8.18 22.40
N ARG A 105 8.20 8.80 23.46
CA ARG A 105 7.59 8.08 24.59
C ARG A 105 6.24 7.49 24.26
N ALA A 106 5.38 8.26 23.59
CA ALA A 106 4.06 7.82 23.18
C ALA A 106 4.08 6.90 21.95
N GLY A 107 5.18 6.90 21.19
CA GLY A 107 5.27 6.24 19.87
C GLY A 107 4.58 7.02 18.76
N GLN A 108 4.30 8.31 18.96
CA GLN A 108 3.68 9.16 17.95
C GLN A 108 4.64 9.40 16.78
N GLY A 109 4.22 9.08 15.59
CA GLY A 109 5.06 9.13 14.39
C GLY A 109 5.79 7.82 14.10
N LEU A 110 5.54 6.75 14.85
CA LEU A 110 5.99 5.43 14.44
C LEU A 110 5.40 5.10 13.07
N GLU A 111 6.26 4.61 12.20
CA GLU A 111 5.87 4.10 10.90
C GLU A 111 5.11 2.79 11.07
N ARG A 112 3.94 2.71 10.48
CA ARG A 112 3.14 1.50 10.40
C ARG A 112 3.24 0.97 8.99
N ARG A 113 3.72 -0.26 8.84
CA ARG A 113 3.94 -0.87 7.53
C ARG A 113 2.84 -1.85 7.20
N LEU A 114 2.33 -1.77 5.97
CA LEU A 114 1.36 -2.70 5.41
C LEU A 114 1.81 -3.14 4.02
N THR A 115 1.93 -4.44 3.81
CA THR A 115 2.11 -5.01 2.47
C THR A 115 0.77 -5.51 1.97
N ILE A 116 0.39 -5.05 0.78
CA ILE A 116 -0.77 -5.52 0.04
C ILE A 116 -0.24 -6.44 -1.07
N PRO A 117 -0.49 -7.74 -0.98
CA PRO A 117 -0.16 -8.68 -2.05
C PRO A 117 -1.01 -8.43 -3.31
N GLU A 118 -0.47 -8.82 -4.47
CA GLU A 118 -1.23 -8.91 -5.71
C GLU A 118 -2.42 -9.88 -5.53
N GLY A 119 -3.53 -9.59 -6.18
CA GLY A 119 -4.74 -10.41 -6.12
C GLY A 119 -5.58 -10.27 -4.85
N TRP A 120 -5.24 -9.36 -3.92
CA TRP A 120 -6.15 -9.03 -2.82
C TRP A 120 -7.31 -8.15 -3.30
N SER A 121 -8.51 -8.43 -2.77
CA SER A 121 -9.70 -7.60 -2.95
C SER A 121 -9.88 -6.62 -1.78
N LEU A 122 -10.83 -5.71 -1.87
CA LEU A 122 -11.19 -4.83 -0.74
C LEU A 122 -11.62 -5.63 0.51
N ARG A 123 -12.03 -6.88 0.38
CA ARG A 123 -12.38 -7.73 1.52
C ARG A 123 -11.18 -8.03 2.40
N GLU A 124 -10.01 -8.24 1.80
CA GLU A 124 -8.75 -8.47 2.51
C GLU A 124 -8.07 -7.15 2.88
N ILE A 125 -8.06 -6.17 1.98
CA ILE A 125 -7.38 -4.88 2.16
C ILE A 125 -7.99 -4.07 3.29
N VAL A 126 -9.33 -3.95 3.33
CA VAL A 126 -10.02 -3.10 4.31
C VAL A 126 -9.73 -3.50 5.76
N PRO A 127 -9.88 -4.75 6.19
CA PRO A 127 -9.56 -5.14 7.55
C PRO A 127 -8.06 -5.07 7.87
N ALA A 128 -7.17 -5.35 6.89
CA ALA A 128 -5.74 -5.25 7.07
C ALA A 128 -5.30 -3.79 7.29
N LEU A 129 -5.81 -2.87 6.48
CA LEU A 129 -5.55 -1.44 6.60
C LEU A 129 -6.11 -0.87 7.91
N ALA A 130 -7.34 -1.25 8.30
CA ALA A 130 -7.94 -0.84 9.57
C ALA A 130 -7.08 -1.26 10.78
N ARG A 131 -6.57 -2.50 10.76
CA ARG A 131 -5.68 -3.02 11.81
C ARG A 131 -4.36 -2.22 11.87
N VAL A 132 -3.75 -1.94 10.73
CA VAL A 132 -2.46 -1.21 10.68
C VAL A 132 -2.65 0.24 11.09
N LEU A 133 -3.72 0.90 10.68
CA LEU A 133 -4.02 2.28 11.08
C LEU A 133 -4.57 2.40 12.51
N ASP A 134 -5.00 1.27 13.12
CA ASP A 134 -5.64 1.21 14.44
C ASP A 134 -6.93 2.06 14.49
N VAL A 135 -7.81 1.81 13.52
CA VAL A 135 -9.09 2.50 13.36
C VAL A 135 -10.23 1.48 13.14
N PRO A 136 -11.49 1.87 13.36
CA PRO A 136 -12.63 1.02 13.02
C PRO A 136 -12.64 0.63 11.54
N VAL A 137 -12.99 -0.62 11.22
CA VAL A 137 -13.08 -1.15 9.85
C VAL A 137 -14.02 -0.30 8.99
N ASP A 138 -15.12 0.19 9.56
CA ASP A 138 -16.10 1.02 8.85
C ASP A 138 -15.52 2.36 8.38
N SER A 139 -14.54 2.91 9.09
CA SER A 139 -13.83 4.13 8.65
C SER A 139 -13.04 3.89 7.37
N VAL A 140 -12.39 2.72 7.24
CA VAL A 140 -11.69 2.33 6.01
C VAL A 140 -12.69 1.97 4.92
N ARG A 141 -13.78 1.26 5.28
CA ARG A 141 -14.85 0.93 4.32
C ARG A 141 -15.49 2.19 3.71
N ALA A 142 -15.67 3.24 4.49
CA ALA A 142 -16.12 4.53 3.98
C ALA A 142 -15.08 5.18 3.06
N ALA A 143 -13.78 5.09 3.39
CA ALA A 143 -12.71 5.68 2.59
C ALA A 143 -12.58 5.02 1.21
N VAL A 144 -12.74 3.69 1.10
CA VAL A 144 -12.70 2.98 -0.20
C VAL A 144 -13.96 3.18 -1.07
N ARG A 145 -14.96 3.86 -0.52
CA ARG A 145 -16.18 4.31 -1.22
C ARG A 145 -16.23 5.83 -1.34
N ASP A 146 -15.11 6.51 -1.20
CA ASP A 146 -15.04 7.96 -1.32
C ASP A 146 -15.44 8.38 -2.73
N THR A 147 -16.61 8.98 -2.85
CA THR A 147 -17.20 9.37 -4.13
C THR A 147 -16.33 10.37 -4.90
N ALA A 148 -15.55 11.20 -4.20
CA ALA A 148 -14.64 12.13 -4.85
C ALA A 148 -13.49 11.39 -5.56
N LEU A 149 -12.88 10.38 -4.92
CA LEU A 149 -11.85 9.54 -5.55
C LEU A 149 -12.41 8.67 -6.67
N VAL A 150 -13.59 8.07 -6.46
CA VAL A 150 -14.27 7.28 -7.49
C VAL A 150 -14.56 8.12 -8.74
N HIS A 151 -15.03 9.36 -8.54
CA HIS A 151 -15.32 10.30 -9.64
C HIS A 151 -14.03 10.81 -10.32
N GLU A 152 -13.00 11.11 -9.55
CA GLU A 152 -11.68 11.55 -10.06
C GLU A 152 -11.07 10.51 -11.01
N LEU A 153 -11.30 9.22 -10.73
CA LEU A 153 -10.85 8.09 -11.55
C LEU A 153 -11.82 7.67 -12.66
N ASP A 154 -12.97 8.35 -12.79
CA ASP A 154 -14.03 8.02 -13.75
C ASP A 154 -14.48 6.55 -13.68
N LEU A 155 -14.66 6.03 -12.45
CA LEU A 155 -15.03 4.63 -12.23
C LEU A 155 -16.54 4.42 -12.36
N PRO A 156 -16.99 3.37 -13.08
CA PRO A 156 -18.40 3.01 -13.20
C PRO A 156 -18.96 2.32 -11.95
N THR A 157 -18.08 1.98 -10.99
CA THR A 157 -18.44 1.28 -9.76
C THR A 157 -18.34 2.22 -8.54
N PRO A 158 -19.13 1.99 -7.48
CA PRO A 158 -19.13 2.86 -6.30
C PRO A 158 -17.98 2.59 -5.33
N THR A 159 -16.96 1.85 -5.75
CA THR A 159 -15.83 1.45 -4.89
C THR A 159 -14.51 1.51 -5.65
N LEU A 160 -13.41 1.56 -4.90
CA LEU A 160 -12.04 1.52 -5.43
C LEU A 160 -11.50 0.09 -5.58
N GLU A 161 -12.37 -0.92 -5.78
CA GLU A 161 -11.92 -2.29 -6.04
C GLU A 161 -11.00 -2.33 -7.27
N GLY A 162 -9.83 -2.97 -7.10
CA GLY A 162 -8.81 -3.08 -8.16
C GLY A 162 -7.88 -1.87 -8.29
N TYR A 163 -8.17 -0.74 -7.63
CA TYR A 163 -7.40 0.51 -7.74
C TYR A 163 -6.53 0.83 -6.53
N LEU A 164 -6.56 0.01 -5.49
CA LEU A 164 -5.59 0.06 -4.39
C LEU A 164 -4.39 -0.79 -4.76
N PHE A 165 -3.34 -0.17 -5.31
CA PHE A 165 -2.24 -0.91 -5.94
C PHE A 165 -1.50 -1.82 -4.95
N PRO A 166 -1.15 -3.06 -5.34
CA PRO A 166 -0.33 -3.95 -4.52
C PRO A 166 1.08 -3.41 -4.33
N ASP A 167 1.46 -3.11 -3.08
CA ASP A 167 2.80 -2.64 -2.73
C ASP A 167 2.99 -2.71 -1.20
N THR A 168 4.18 -2.33 -0.72
CA THR A 168 4.44 -2.14 0.71
C THR A 168 4.37 -0.67 1.08
N TYR A 169 3.36 -0.30 1.82
CA TYR A 169 3.07 1.06 2.27
C TYR A 169 3.64 1.32 3.66
N SER A 170 4.07 2.54 3.87
CA SER A 170 4.57 3.04 5.15
C SER A 170 3.75 4.24 5.58
N PHE A 171 2.91 4.06 6.57
CA PHE A 171 2.01 5.10 7.09
C PHE A 171 2.56 5.74 8.37
N ALA A 172 2.42 7.04 8.49
CA ALA A 172 2.65 7.73 9.74
C ALA A 172 1.59 7.33 10.78
N TYR A 173 1.92 7.43 12.07
CA TYR A 173 1.02 7.06 13.18
C TYR A 173 -0.38 7.69 13.10
N ASN A 174 -0.47 8.90 12.58
CA ASN A 174 -1.71 9.68 12.48
C ASN A 174 -2.30 9.70 11.06
N THR A 175 -1.88 8.79 10.17
CA THR A 175 -2.46 8.69 8.82
C THR A 175 -3.94 8.32 8.92
N THR A 176 -4.79 9.12 8.28
CA THR A 176 -6.22 8.85 8.21
C THR A 176 -6.53 7.78 7.16
N PRO A 177 -7.64 7.03 7.28
CA PRO A 177 -8.05 6.06 6.27
C PRO A 177 -8.12 6.65 4.86
N ARG A 178 -8.66 7.85 4.71
CA ARG A 178 -8.76 8.55 3.42
C ARG A 178 -7.38 8.86 2.83
N ALA A 179 -6.44 9.32 3.66
CA ALA A 179 -5.07 9.58 3.20
C ALA A 179 -4.36 8.29 2.77
N ALA A 180 -4.48 7.21 3.55
CA ALA A 180 -3.89 5.92 3.21
C ALA A 180 -4.47 5.35 1.90
N VAL A 181 -5.79 5.43 1.72
CA VAL A 181 -6.45 5.00 0.48
C VAL A 181 -5.98 5.85 -0.71
N ARG A 182 -5.85 7.17 -0.53
CA ARG A 182 -5.32 8.07 -1.56
C ARG A 182 -3.89 7.70 -1.95
N ASP A 183 -3.00 7.45 -0.99
CA ASP A 183 -1.61 7.01 -1.27
C ASP A 183 -1.59 5.73 -2.14
N MET A 184 -2.52 4.80 -1.87
CA MET A 184 -2.62 3.54 -2.62
C MET A 184 -3.15 3.76 -4.04
N VAL A 185 -4.09 4.68 -4.22
CA VAL A 185 -4.60 5.10 -5.54
C VAL A 185 -3.53 5.88 -6.31
N GLU A 186 -2.84 6.81 -5.68
CA GLU A 186 -1.72 7.55 -6.31
C GLU A 186 -0.60 6.61 -6.75
N ARG A 187 -0.39 5.51 -6.00
CA ARG A 187 0.55 4.46 -6.41
C ARG A 187 0.07 3.73 -7.66
N PHE A 188 -1.22 3.46 -7.80
CA PHE A 188 -1.80 2.89 -9.01
C PHE A 188 -1.59 3.85 -10.19
N GLU A 189 -1.89 5.15 -10.02
CA GLU A 189 -1.66 6.17 -11.05
C GLU A 189 -0.19 6.26 -11.47
N ALA A 190 0.75 6.17 -10.53
CA ALA A 190 2.18 6.20 -10.80
C ALA A 190 2.68 4.96 -11.57
N VAL A 191 1.98 3.84 -11.50
CA VAL A 191 2.29 2.62 -12.27
C VAL A 191 1.71 2.68 -13.67
N TRP A 192 0.60 3.41 -13.85
CA TRP A 192 -0.05 3.55 -15.15
C TRP A 192 0.81 4.35 -16.12
N GLN A 193 1.27 3.69 -17.21
CA GLN A 193 2.16 4.31 -18.19
C GLN A 193 1.36 5.14 -19.22
N PRO A 194 1.91 6.23 -19.78
CA PRO A 194 1.23 7.03 -20.79
C PRO A 194 0.85 6.24 -22.05
N ASP A 195 1.73 5.35 -22.51
CA ASP A 195 1.51 4.48 -23.69
C ASP A 195 0.37 3.48 -23.47
N TRP A 196 0.07 3.11 -22.23
CA TRP A 196 -1.09 2.27 -21.91
C TRP A 196 -2.41 2.97 -22.24
N THR A 197 -2.47 4.28 -22.08
CA THR A 197 -3.67 5.06 -22.46
C THR A 197 -3.91 5.05 -23.97
N GLU A 198 -2.84 5.15 -24.78
CA GLU A 198 -2.94 4.99 -26.23
C GLU A 198 -3.37 3.56 -26.60
N ARG A 199 -2.87 2.57 -25.86
CA ARG A 199 -3.21 1.16 -26.07
C ARG A 199 -4.70 0.87 -25.81
N LEU A 200 -5.35 1.54 -24.86
CA LEU A 200 -6.81 1.43 -24.64
C LEU A 200 -7.61 1.74 -25.89
N GLN A 201 -7.22 2.78 -26.63
CA GLN A 201 -7.89 3.17 -27.87
C GLN A 201 -7.78 2.10 -28.95
N GLN A 202 -6.57 1.47 -29.09
CA GLN A 202 -6.34 0.38 -30.05
C GLN A 202 -7.16 -0.86 -29.72
N LEU A 203 -7.39 -1.13 -28.43
CA LEU A 203 -8.19 -2.25 -27.96
C LEU A 203 -9.69 -1.95 -27.94
N ALA A 204 -10.11 -0.69 -28.12
CA ALA A 204 -11.46 -0.21 -27.89
C ALA A 204 -12.03 -0.59 -26.53
N MET A 205 -11.18 -0.50 -25.48
CA MET A 205 -11.50 -0.84 -24.08
C MET A 205 -11.27 0.36 -23.17
N SER A 206 -12.10 0.49 -22.16
CA SER A 206 -11.89 1.48 -21.11
C SER A 206 -10.75 1.05 -20.16
N ARG A 207 -10.24 1.98 -19.35
CA ARG A 207 -9.29 1.68 -18.29
C ARG A 207 -9.88 0.66 -17.30
N ASN A 208 -11.16 0.82 -16.95
CA ASN A 208 -11.85 -0.11 -16.07
C ASN A 208 -11.93 -1.51 -16.67
N ASP A 209 -12.18 -1.64 -17.96
CA ASP A 209 -12.22 -2.93 -18.63
C ASP A 209 -10.87 -3.66 -18.55
N ILE A 210 -9.78 -2.93 -18.75
CA ILE A 210 -8.42 -3.49 -18.63
C ILE A 210 -8.12 -3.90 -17.20
N VAL A 211 -8.47 -3.09 -16.19
CA VAL A 211 -8.21 -3.43 -14.78
C VAL A 211 -9.11 -4.61 -14.36
N ALA A 212 -10.36 -4.67 -14.83
CA ALA A 212 -11.25 -5.81 -14.60
C ALA A 212 -10.67 -7.10 -15.20
N LEU A 213 -10.23 -7.07 -16.46
CA LEU A 213 -9.59 -8.20 -17.12
C LEU A 213 -8.29 -8.60 -16.41
N ALA A 214 -7.43 -7.63 -16.06
CA ALA A 214 -6.20 -7.85 -15.35
C ALA A 214 -6.44 -8.55 -13.99
N SER A 215 -7.49 -8.16 -13.27
CA SER A 215 -7.86 -8.78 -12.00
C SER A 215 -8.30 -10.25 -12.15
N ILE A 216 -8.92 -10.59 -13.27
CA ILE A 216 -9.27 -11.98 -13.61
C ILE A 216 -7.98 -12.75 -13.93
N VAL A 217 -7.12 -12.22 -14.80
CA VAL A 217 -5.82 -12.84 -15.15
C VAL A 217 -4.96 -13.05 -13.90
N GLU A 218 -4.94 -12.08 -12.97
CA GLU A 218 -4.22 -12.18 -11.69
C GLU A 218 -4.68 -13.36 -10.85
N LYS A 219 -5.97 -13.62 -10.84
CA LYS A 219 -6.57 -14.71 -10.05
C LYS A 219 -6.48 -16.08 -10.74
N GLU A 220 -6.30 -16.11 -12.04
CA GLU A 220 -6.17 -17.37 -12.82
C GLU A 220 -4.71 -17.81 -12.95
N ALA A 221 -3.79 -16.89 -13.21
CA ALA A 221 -2.42 -17.23 -13.53
C ALA A 221 -1.62 -17.68 -12.30
N VAL A 222 -1.19 -18.94 -12.30
CA VAL A 222 -0.23 -19.46 -11.31
C VAL A 222 1.20 -19.12 -11.76
N LEU A 223 1.50 -19.29 -13.03
CA LEU A 223 2.82 -19.04 -13.60
C LEU A 223 2.85 -17.67 -14.30
N PRO A 224 3.83 -16.82 -13.97
CA PRO A 224 3.92 -15.46 -14.54
C PRO A 224 3.95 -15.42 -16.07
N GLU A 225 4.60 -16.36 -16.71
CA GLU A 225 4.75 -16.45 -18.18
C GLU A 225 3.44 -16.80 -18.90
N GLU A 226 2.46 -17.36 -18.22
CA GLU A 226 1.16 -17.71 -18.82
C GLU A 226 0.16 -16.53 -18.84
N ARG A 227 0.42 -15.45 -18.08
CA ARG A 227 -0.49 -14.30 -18.03
C ARG A 227 -0.87 -13.74 -19.42
N PRO A 228 0.07 -13.52 -20.36
CA PRO A 228 -0.30 -13.02 -21.68
C PRO A 228 -1.15 -14.00 -22.49
N VAL A 229 -0.96 -15.32 -22.30
CA VAL A 229 -1.72 -16.36 -23.01
C VAL A 229 -3.13 -16.50 -22.43
N ILE A 230 -3.27 -16.49 -21.09
CA ILE A 230 -4.57 -16.47 -20.41
C ILE A 230 -5.36 -15.22 -20.80
N SER A 231 -4.70 -14.06 -20.82
CA SER A 231 -5.30 -12.81 -21.29
C SER A 231 -5.80 -12.92 -22.73
N ALA A 232 -5.00 -13.54 -23.62
CA ALA A 232 -5.39 -13.75 -25.01
C ALA A 232 -6.65 -14.62 -25.14
N VAL A 233 -6.81 -15.66 -24.31
CA VAL A 233 -8.04 -16.47 -24.30
C VAL A 233 -9.24 -15.59 -23.98
N TYR A 234 -9.17 -14.73 -22.98
CA TYR A 234 -10.27 -13.85 -22.61
C TYR A 234 -10.55 -12.78 -23.68
N HIS A 235 -9.52 -12.17 -24.27
CA HIS A 235 -9.70 -11.26 -25.41
C HIS A 235 -10.37 -11.95 -26.60
N ASN A 236 -9.98 -13.19 -26.92
CA ASN A 236 -10.59 -13.96 -27.99
C ASN A 236 -12.06 -14.27 -27.73
N ARG A 237 -12.39 -14.65 -26.46
CA ARG A 237 -13.78 -14.86 -26.06
C ARG A 237 -14.62 -13.57 -26.14
N LEU A 238 -14.11 -12.45 -25.65
CA LEU A 238 -14.77 -11.15 -25.74
C LEU A 238 -15.08 -10.78 -27.20
N ARG A 239 -14.09 -10.93 -28.11
CA ARG A 239 -14.27 -10.63 -29.55
C ARG A 239 -15.33 -11.52 -30.21
N LEU A 240 -15.51 -12.74 -29.74
CA LEU A 240 -16.50 -13.69 -30.25
C LEU A 240 -17.84 -13.63 -29.51
N GLY A 241 -18.02 -12.72 -28.55
CA GLY A 241 -19.23 -12.63 -27.73
C GLY A 241 -19.44 -13.84 -26.80
N MET A 242 -18.40 -14.63 -26.54
CA MET A 242 -18.46 -15.77 -25.65
C MET A 242 -18.44 -15.32 -24.18
N PRO A 243 -19.17 -15.99 -23.28
CA PRO A 243 -19.06 -15.75 -21.85
C PRO A 243 -17.63 -16.09 -21.37
N LEU A 244 -17.08 -15.30 -20.42
CA LEU A 244 -15.71 -15.51 -19.94
C LEU A 244 -15.58 -16.77 -19.09
N GLN A 245 -16.61 -17.13 -18.34
CA GLN A 245 -16.66 -18.33 -17.49
C GLN A 245 -15.42 -18.47 -16.57
N ALA A 246 -15.08 -17.34 -15.95
CA ALA A 246 -13.95 -17.25 -15.03
C ALA A 246 -14.40 -17.54 -13.59
N ASP A 247 -13.95 -18.64 -13.01
CA ASP A 247 -14.29 -19.08 -11.65
C ASP A 247 -14.03 -17.99 -10.59
N PRO A 248 -12.93 -17.21 -10.66
CA PRO A 248 -12.68 -16.14 -9.70
C PRO A 248 -13.79 -15.08 -9.63
N THR A 249 -14.49 -14.84 -10.73
CA THR A 249 -15.61 -13.87 -10.75
C THR A 249 -16.82 -14.39 -9.97
N VAL A 250 -17.04 -15.69 -9.97
CA VAL A 250 -18.08 -16.35 -9.16
C VAL A 250 -17.70 -16.30 -7.69
N GLN A 251 -16.47 -16.65 -7.34
CA GLN A 251 -15.96 -16.57 -5.97
C GLN A 251 -16.07 -15.15 -5.40
N TYR A 252 -15.72 -14.14 -6.21
CA TYR A 252 -15.92 -12.74 -5.83
C TYR A 252 -17.39 -12.41 -5.56
N ALA A 253 -18.29 -12.90 -6.42
CA ALA A 253 -19.73 -12.66 -6.31
C ALA A 253 -20.35 -13.28 -5.05
N ILE A 254 -19.97 -14.51 -4.68
CA ILE A 254 -20.45 -15.19 -3.48
C ILE A 254 -19.80 -14.66 -2.20
N GLY A 255 -18.62 -14.10 -2.28
CA GLY A 255 -17.93 -13.50 -1.15
C GLY A 255 -17.09 -14.47 -0.32
N GLU A 256 -16.94 -15.68 -0.76
CA GLU A 256 -16.19 -16.76 -0.12
C GLU A 256 -15.22 -17.38 -1.12
N HIS A 257 -14.09 -17.84 -0.63
CA HIS A 257 -13.15 -18.61 -1.43
C HIS A 257 -13.42 -20.09 -1.24
N HIS A 258 -13.86 -20.74 -2.31
CA HIS A 258 -14.02 -22.20 -2.34
C HIS A 258 -12.85 -22.80 -3.12
N GLU A 259 -12.30 -23.90 -2.65
CA GLU A 259 -11.25 -24.64 -3.38
C GLU A 259 -11.73 -25.07 -4.77
N HIS A 260 -13.02 -25.41 -4.88
CA HIS A 260 -13.69 -25.70 -6.14
C HIS A 260 -15.04 -24.99 -6.20
N VAL A 261 -15.30 -24.29 -7.31
CA VAL A 261 -16.60 -23.71 -7.60
C VAL A 261 -17.61 -24.82 -7.91
N THR A 262 -18.70 -24.86 -7.16
CA THR A 262 -19.76 -25.86 -7.33
C THR A 262 -20.82 -25.41 -8.33
N PHE A 263 -21.65 -26.33 -8.83
CA PHE A 263 -22.80 -25.97 -9.67
C PHE A 263 -23.78 -24.99 -9.00
N LYS A 264 -23.90 -25.05 -7.65
CA LYS A 264 -24.69 -24.11 -6.88
C LYS A 264 -24.08 -22.70 -6.92
N ASP A 265 -22.78 -22.59 -6.84
CA ASP A 265 -22.06 -21.32 -6.90
C ASP A 265 -22.20 -20.65 -8.28
N LEU A 266 -22.16 -21.45 -9.35
CA LEU A 266 -22.38 -20.98 -10.73
C LEU A 266 -23.80 -20.38 -10.94
N ALA A 267 -24.74 -20.69 -10.07
CA ALA A 267 -26.11 -20.19 -10.13
C ALA A 267 -26.28 -18.79 -9.48
N VAL A 268 -25.24 -18.25 -8.81
CA VAL A 268 -25.33 -16.97 -8.10
C VAL A 268 -25.79 -15.84 -9.02
N GLN A 269 -26.81 -15.09 -8.55
CA GLN A 269 -27.34 -13.91 -9.25
C GLN A 269 -26.49 -12.69 -8.91
N SER A 270 -25.51 -12.42 -9.75
CA SER A 270 -24.62 -11.27 -9.60
C SER A 270 -24.16 -10.77 -10.96
N PRO A 271 -24.04 -9.47 -11.20
CA PRO A 271 -23.48 -8.93 -12.43
C PRO A 271 -21.98 -9.31 -12.61
N TYR A 272 -21.31 -9.75 -11.55
CA TYR A 272 -19.95 -10.27 -11.62
C TYR A 272 -19.88 -11.72 -12.10
N ASN A 273 -20.99 -12.48 -12.14
CA ASN A 273 -20.96 -13.87 -12.59
C ASN A 273 -20.81 -13.98 -14.11
N THR A 274 -19.59 -14.19 -14.60
CA THR A 274 -19.25 -14.30 -16.03
C THR A 274 -19.69 -15.61 -16.70
N TYR A 275 -20.31 -16.54 -15.95
CA TYR A 275 -21.03 -17.69 -16.52
C TYR A 275 -22.43 -17.33 -16.98
N ARG A 276 -23.03 -16.30 -16.37
CA ARG A 276 -24.41 -15.89 -16.63
C ARG A 276 -24.51 -14.60 -17.46
N HIS A 277 -23.50 -13.76 -17.35
CA HIS A 277 -23.44 -12.47 -18.06
C HIS A 277 -22.25 -12.50 -19.03
N PRO A 278 -22.52 -12.35 -20.36
CA PRO A 278 -21.43 -12.24 -21.33
C PRO A 278 -20.68 -10.92 -21.17
N GLY A 279 -19.41 -10.92 -21.59
CA GLY A 279 -18.55 -9.75 -21.45
C GLY A 279 -17.80 -9.69 -20.11
N LEU A 280 -17.19 -8.56 -19.85
CA LEU A 280 -16.49 -8.27 -18.60
C LEU A 280 -17.47 -8.02 -17.45
N PRO A 281 -17.10 -8.29 -16.21
CA PRO A 281 -17.86 -7.86 -15.05
C PRO A 281 -17.85 -6.31 -14.96
N PRO A 282 -18.74 -5.69 -14.15
CA PRO A 282 -18.84 -4.22 -14.04
C PRO A 282 -17.55 -3.53 -13.59
N GLY A 283 -16.66 -4.27 -12.93
CA GLY A 283 -15.37 -3.78 -12.45
C GLY A 283 -14.45 -4.91 -11.99
N PRO A 284 -13.28 -4.56 -11.48
CA PRO A 284 -12.29 -5.52 -10.98
C PRO A 284 -12.81 -6.37 -9.83
N ILE A 285 -12.22 -7.54 -9.65
CA ILE A 285 -12.51 -8.50 -8.57
C ILE A 285 -11.38 -8.59 -7.53
N ALA A 286 -10.25 -7.96 -7.82
CA ALA A 286 -9.07 -7.90 -6.98
C ALA A 286 -8.15 -6.79 -7.48
N SER A 287 -7.14 -6.41 -6.69
CA SER A 287 -6.06 -5.49 -7.07
C SER A 287 -4.99 -6.25 -7.87
N PRO A 288 -4.91 -6.04 -9.20
CA PRO A 288 -3.93 -6.73 -10.02
C PRO A 288 -2.54 -6.12 -9.86
N GLY A 289 -1.50 -6.94 -10.01
CA GLY A 289 -0.14 -6.50 -10.16
C GLY A 289 0.13 -5.89 -11.56
N ARG A 290 1.27 -5.20 -11.68
CA ARG A 290 1.70 -4.57 -12.94
C ARG A 290 1.74 -5.58 -14.10
N ALA A 291 2.27 -6.78 -13.87
CA ALA A 291 2.40 -7.80 -14.90
C ALA A 291 1.04 -8.27 -15.46
N SER A 292 0.00 -8.35 -14.63
CA SER A 292 -1.34 -8.70 -15.08
C SER A 292 -2.01 -7.55 -15.83
N ILE A 293 -1.76 -6.28 -15.47
CA ILE A 293 -2.20 -5.12 -16.25
C ILE A 293 -1.53 -5.11 -17.62
N GLU A 294 -0.21 -5.33 -17.67
CA GLU A 294 0.54 -5.43 -18.94
C GLU A 294 0.03 -6.58 -19.81
N ALA A 295 -0.25 -7.74 -19.21
CA ALA A 295 -0.82 -8.88 -19.95
C ALA A 295 -2.22 -8.59 -20.50
N ALA A 296 -3.05 -7.82 -19.76
CA ALA A 296 -4.36 -7.41 -20.25
C ALA A 296 -4.28 -6.41 -21.42
N LEU A 297 -3.27 -5.53 -21.41
CA LEU A 297 -3.01 -4.56 -22.48
C LEU A 297 -2.35 -5.20 -23.69
N TYR A 298 -1.46 -6.15 -23.48
CA TYR A 298 -0.63 -6.78 -24.52
C TYR A 298 -0.78 -8.32 -24.48
N PRO A 299 -1.98 -8.84 -24.82
CA PRO A 299 -2.21 -10.28 -24.87
C PRO A 299 -1.31 -10.95 -25.92
N ALA A 300 -0.99 -12.22 -25.71
CA ALA A 300 -0.27 -13.02 -26.67
C ALA A 300 -1.08 -13.18 -27.99
N SER A 301 -0.40 -13.25 -29.11
CA SER A 301 -1.04 -13.49 -30.41
C SER A 301 -1.26 -14.98 -30.64
N VAL A 302 -2.28 -15.56 -30.01
CA VAL A 302 -2.61 -16.99 -30.06
C VAL A 302 -4.11 -17.20 -30.28
N PRO A 303 -4.55 -18.32 -30.92
CA PRO A 303 -5.94 -18.53 -31.26
C PRO A 303 -6.75 -19.26 -30.15
N TYR A 304 -6.20 -19.44 -28.98
CA TYR A 304 -6.83 -20.23 -27.92
C TYR A 304 -8.11 -19.60 -27.38
N LEU A 305 -9.08 -20.46 -27.08
CA LEU A 305 -10.38 -20.11 -26.49
C LEU A 305 -10.63 -20.79 -25.13
N TYR A 306 -9.83 -21.80 -24.80
CA TYR A 306 -9.96 -22.62 -23.62
C TYR A 306 -8.61 -22.91 -22.98
N PHE A 307 -8.60 -23.05 -21.68
CA PHE A 307 -7.47 -23.59 -20.94
C PHE A 307 -7.95 -24.48 -19.78
N VAL A 308 -7.11 -25.39 -19.32
CA VAL A 308 -7.34 -26.25 -18.17
C VAL A 308 -6.07 -26.36 -17.35
N ALA A 309 -6.19 -26.15 -16.03
CA ALA A 309 -5.06 -26.23 -15.11
C ALA A 309 -4.57 -27.69 -14.96
N ARG A 310 -3.25 -27.85 -14.93
CA ARG A 310 -2.55 -29.10 -14.64
C ARG A 310 -2.08 -29.13 -13.18
N PRO A 311 -1.81 -30.31 -12.60
CA PRO A 311 -1.31 -30.44 -11.23
C PRO A 311 0.06 -29.77 -10.99
N ASP A 312 0.86 -29.57 -12.04
CA ASP A 312 2.16 -28.94 -12.00
C ASP A 312 2.11 -27.40 -12.03
N GLY A 313 0.89 -26.83 -12.03
CA GLY A 313 0.64 -25.38 -12.06
C GLY A 313 0.61 -24.77 -13.46
N HIS A 314 0.95 -25.52 -14.52
CA HIS A 314 0.80 -25.08 -15.89
C HIS A 314 -0.65 -25.21 -16.37
N HIS A 315 -0.97 -24.48 -17.45
CA HIS A 315 -2.23 -24.65 -18.18
C HIS A 315 -2.01 -25.30 -19.53
N GLU A 316 -2.96 -26.12 -19.94
CA GLU A 316 -3.10 -26.59 -21.31
C GLU A 316 -4.09 -25.72 -22.07
N PHE A 317 -3.63 -25.08 -23.15
CA PHE A 317 -4.43 -24.18 -23.97
C PHE A 317 -4.98 -24.90 -25.19
N ARG A 318 -6.26 -24.62 -25.53
CA ARG A 318 -6.98 -25.30 -26.63
C ARG A 318 -7.80 -24.28 -27.42
N THR A 319 -8.01 -24.59 -28.71
CA THR A 319 -8.79 -23.75 -29.61
C THR A 319 -10.27 -24.15 -29.64
N THR A 320 -10.56 -25.45 -29.47
CA THR A 320 -11.93 -25.98 -29.53
C THR A 320 -12.41 -26.55 -28.20
N PHE A 321 -13.73 -26.53 -27.99
CA PHE A 321 -14.35 -27.13 -26.81
C PHE A 321 -14.12 -28.66 -26.73
N LYS A 322 -14.05 -29.34 -27.89
CA LYS A 322 -13.76 -30.78 -27.94
C LYS A 322 -12.36 -31.07 -27.39
N GLU A 323 -11.34 -30.37 -27.88
CA GLU A 323 -9.96 -30.52 -27.40
C GLU A 323 -9.83 -30.19 -25.90
N HIS A 324 -10.55 -29.19 -25.44
CA HIS A 324 -10.60 -28.82 -24.01
C HIS A 324 -11.17 -29.95 -23.16
N THR A 325 -12.29 -30.57 -23.59
CA THR A 325 -12.92 -31.68 -22.88
C THR A 325 -12.00 -32.89 -22.83
N GLU A 326 -11.36 -33.25 -23.95
CA GLU A 326 -10.38 -34.31 -24.03
C GLU A 326 -9.17 -34.08 -23.11
N ALA A 327 -8.63 -32.87 -23.08
CA ALA A 327 -7.51 -32.47 -22.19
C ALA A 327 -7.93 -32.62 -20.72
N LYS A 328 -9.12 -32.15 -20.36
CA LYS A 328 -9.68 -32.25 -18.98
C LYS A 328 -9.82 -33.70 -18.55
N GLU A 329 -10.29 -34.57 -19.42
CA GLU A 329 -10.40 -36.00 -19.14
C GLU A 329 -9.03 -36.66 -18.96
N GLN A 330 -8.08 -36.38 -19.83
CA GLN A 330 -6.70 -36.88 -19.73
C GLN A 330 -6.04 -36.49 -18.41
N ILE A 331 -6.15 -35.23 -18.01
CA ILE A 331 -5.60 -34.70 -16.75
C ILE A 331 -6.26 -35.43 -15.56
N ARG A 332 -7.57 -35.56 -15.57
CA ARG A 332 -8.32 -36.31 -14.53
C ARG A 332 -7.88 -37.76 -14.40
N HIS A 333 -7.72 -38.47 -15.53
CA HIS A 333 -7.23 -39.85 -15.53
C HIS A 333 -5.80 -40.00 -15.04
N ALA A 334 -4.93 -39.04 -15.36
CA ALA A 334 -3.54 -39.00 -14.88
C ALA A 334 -3.45 -38.82 -13.34
N GLN A 335 -4.43 -38.14 -12.74
CA GLN A 335 -4.51 -37.94 -11.28
C GLN A 335 -5.09 -39.10 -10.49
N GLN A 336 -5.76 -40.09 -11.15
CA GLN A 336 -6.27 -41.25 -10.47
C GLN A 336 -5.12 -42.20 -10.13
N PRO A 337 -4.98 -42.63 -8.85
CA PRO A 337 -3.95 -43.60 -8.49
C PRO A 337 -4.19 -44.86 -9.29
N ARG A 338 -3.16 -45.36 -9.99
CA ARG A 338 -3.19 -46.69 -10.64
C ARG A 338 -3.50 -47.72 -9.54
N ARG A 339 -4.70 -48.30 -9.58
CA ARG A 339 -5.11 -49.41 -8.72
C ARG A 339 -4.33 -50.66 -9.08
#